data_cebd4789c103cf2e6421289a05189d62
#
_entry.id   cebd4789c103cf2e6421289a05189d62
#
_cell.length_a   1.000
_cell.length_b   1.000
_cell.length_c   1.000
_cell.angle_alpha   90.00
_cell.angle_beta   90.00
_cell.angle_gamma   90.00
#
_symmetry.space_group_name_H-M   'P 1'
#
loop_
_entity.id
_entity.type
_entity.pdbx_description
1 polymer ?
#
loop_
_entity_poly.entity_id
_entity_poly.type
_entity_poly.pdbx_seq_one_letter_code
_entity_poly.pdbx_strand_id
1 'polypeptide(L)'
;MKKTLKVIGIALLCLLLIGGAVILGARWIYGPLGPIPGPELRGTVVEEPAQDWSSIDAVKVIQVETCPEHPYSVSTWITRVGDEIYVFAGDAESPWAQNIAEDPRVRIRIEGRIHQRRAVSVADLETKRAFLAAMRSKYQHDFGFDPEFYERAWESGEFVLLRMESR
;
A
#
# COMPACT_ATOMS: atom_id res chain seq x y z
N MET A 1 -3.14 49.84 5.34
CA MET A 1 -3.16 48.58 6.13
C MET A 1 -4.34 47.64 5.75
N LYS A 2 -5.62 48.02 5.87
CA LYS A 2 -6.77 47.10 5.58
C LYS A 2 -6.81 46.55 4.14
N LYS A 3 -6.44 47.34 3.12
CA LYS A 3 -6.38 46.86 1.72
C LYS A 3 -5.27 45.86 1.48
N THR A 4 -4.09 46.11 2.03
CA THR A 4 -2.90 45.20 1.93
C THR A 4 -3.19 43.86 2.59
N LEU A 5 -3.85 43.88 3.77
CA LEU A 5 -4.23 42.66 4.48
C LEU A 5 -5.22 41.79 3.69
N LYS A 6 -6.21 42.46 3.00
CA LYS A 6 -7.15 41.78 2.10
C LYS A 6 -6.46 41.14 0.90
N VAL A 7 -5.52 41.83 0.27
CA VAL A 7 -4.75 41.29 -0.88
C VAL A 7 -3.92 40.10 -0.47
N ILE A 8 -3.23 40.16 0.68
CA ILE A 8 -2.47 39.03 1.22
C ILE A 8 -3.40 37.85 1.53
N GLY A 9 -4.55 38.08 2.14
CA GLY A 9 -5.53 37.02 2.43
C GLY A 9 -6.05 36.33 1.17
N ILE A 10 -6.36 37.08 0.10
CA ILE A 10 -6.79 36.54 -1.18
C ILE A 10 -5.66 35.73 -1.82
N ALA A 11 -4.41 36.23 -1.82
CA ALA A 11 -3.27 35.54 -2.38
C ALA A 11 -3.01 34.21 -1.66
N LEU A 12 -3.10 34.16 -0.33
CA LEU A 12 -2.95 32.92 0.45
C LEU A 12 -4.09 31.94 0.15
N LEU A 13 -5.33 32.42 0.02
CA LEU A 13 -6.45 31.54 -0.35
C LEU A 13 -6.27 30.95 -1.75
N CYS A 14 -5.84 31.75 -2.72
CA CYS A 14 -5.54 31.25 -4.07
C CYS A 14 -4.42 30.19 -4.06
N LEU A 15 -3.36 30.38 -3.30
CA LEU A 15 -2.28 29.40 -3.16
C LEU A 15 -2.76 28.09 -2.54
N LEU A 16 -3.62 28.16 -1.51
CA LEU A 16 -4.22 26.96 -0.89
C LEU A 16 -5.13 26.21 -1.88
N LEU A 17 -5.93 26.92 -2.65
CA LEU A 17 -6.81 26.31 -3.66
C LEU A 17 -6.01 25.66 -4.79
N ILE A 18 -4.97 26.32 -5.29
CA ILE A 18 -4.07 25.76 -6.31
C ILE A 18 -3.34 24.54 -5.76
N GLY A 19 -2.79 24.62 -4.56
CA GLY A 19 -2.11 23.49 -3.90
C GLY A 19 -3.06 22.29 -3.73
N GLY A 20 -4.27 22.55 -3.26
CA GLY A 20 -5.31 21.51 -3.15
C GLY A 20 -5.67 20.86 -4.49
N ALA A 21 -5.86 21.67 -5.54
CA ALA A 21 -6.14 21.17 -6.89
C ALA A 21 -5.00 20.33 -7.46
N VAL A 22 -3.75 20.72 -7.22
CA VAL A 22 -2.55 19.95 -7.64
C VAL A 22 -2.50 18.60 -6.93
N ILE A 23 -2.73 18.56 -5.61
CA ILE A 23 -2.74 17.30 -4.83
C ILE A 23 -3.87 16.38 -5.32
N LEU A 24 -5.06 16.92 -5.52
CA LEU A 24 -6.19 16.13 -6.03
C LEU A 24 -5.91 15.59 -7.44
N GLY A 25 -5.36 16.41 -8.33
CA GLY A 25 -4.97 16.00 -9.67
C GLY A 25 -3.88 14.92 -9.66
N ALA A 26 -2.87 15.08 -8.81
CA ALA A 26 -1.81 14.10 -8.64
C ALA A 26 -2.35 12.75 -8.14
N ARG A 27 -3.29 12.74 -7.18
CA ARG A 27 -3.96 11.51 -6.71
C ARG A 27 -4.69 10.79 -7.85
N TRP A 28 -5.36 11.53 -8.74
CA TRP A 28 -6.06 10.94 -9.88
C TRP A 28 -5.12 10.28 -10.89
N ILE A 29 -3.92 10.81 -11.07
CA ILE A 29 -2.94 10.33 -12.06
C ILE A 29 -2.07 9.22 -11.46
N TYR A 30 -1.53 9.45 -10.26
CA TYR A 30 -0.52 8.60 -9.63
C TYR A 30 -1.07 7.61 -8.59
N GLY A 31 -2.34 7.75 -8.19
CA GLY A 31 -2.95 6.96 -7.12
C GLY A 31 -2.61 7.50 -5.73
N PRO A 32 -2.38 6.63 -4.74
CA PRO A 32 -2.07 7.05 -3.37
C PRO A 32 -0.74 7.81 -3.31
N LEU A 33 -0.69 8.85 -2.47
CA LEU A 33 0.49 9.72 -2.28
C LEU A 33 1.01 9.58 -0.84
N GLY A 34 2.00 8.73 -0.63
CA GLY A 34 2.51 8.44 0.71
C GLY A 34 1.41 7.92 1.63
N PRO A 35 1.12 8.58 2.77
CA PRO A 35 0.06 8.17 3.70
C PRO A 35 -1.35 8.53 3.23
N ILE A 36 -1.49 9.32 2.14
CA ILE A 36 -2.80 9.76 1.63
C ILE A 36 -3.37 8.70 0.70
N PRO A 37 -4.53 8.09 1.02
CA PRO A 37 -5.16 7.08 0.17
C PRO A 37 -5.53 7.64 -1.19
N GLY A 38 -5.50 6.79 -2.20
CA GLY A 38 -5.86 7.12 -3.59
C GLY A 38 -7.21 6.54 -4.01
N PRO A 39 -7.68 6.95 -5.18
CA PRO A 39 -8.83 6.36 -5.87
C PRO A 39 -8.42 5.06 -6.58
N GLU A 40 -9.21 4.66 -7.58
CA GLU A 40 -8.91 3.54 -8.46
C GLU A 40 -7.51 3.65 -9.08
N LEU A 41 -6.76 2.53 -9.05
CA LEU A 41 -5.45 2.42 -9.68
C LEU A 41 -5.58 2.33 -11.21
N ARG A 42 -4.78 3.12 -11.90
CA ARG A 42 -4.69 3.14 -13.37
C ARG A 42 -3.38 2.50 -13.82
N GLY A 43 -3.43 1.73 -14.88
CA GLY A 43 -2.27 1.05 -15.46
C GLY A 43 -2.67 -0.02 -16.45
N THR A 44 -1.69 -0.71 -17.02
CA THR A 44 -1.93 -1.84 -17.93
C THR A 44 -2.28 -3.08 -17.10
N VAL A 45 -3.47 -3.62 -17.31
CA VAL A 45 -3.86 -4.89 -16.68
C VAL A 45 -3.08 -6.03 -17.33
N VAL A 46 -2.45 -6.84 -16.49
CA VAL A 46 -1.71 -8.03 -16.93
C VAL A 46 -2.62 -9.24 -16.76
N GLU A 47 -2.92 -9.94 -17.86
CA GLU A 47 -3.58 -11.23 -17.84
C GLU A 47 -2.54 -12.30 -17.53
N GLU A 48 -2.77 -13.09 -16.49
CA GLU A 48 -1.74 -13.92 -15.90
C GLU A 48 -1.64 -15.33 -16.42
N PRO A 49 -0.40 -15.82 -16.65
CA PRO A 49 0.07 -17.13 -16.23
C PRO A 49 1.01 -17.02 -15.01
N ALA A 50 1.42 -18.16 -14.46
CA ALA A 50 2.33 -18.25 -13.32
C ALA A 50 3.49 -17.24 -13.43
N GLN A 51 3.66 -16.39 -12.44
CA GLN A 51 4.59 -15.26 -12.53
C GLN A 51 5.85 -15.53 -11.75
N ASP A 52 6.98 -15.26 -12.39
CA ASP A 52 8.24 -15.09 -11.71
C ASP A 52 8.24 -13.74 -10.97
N TRP A 53 8.22 -13.81 -9.64
CA TRP A 53 8.27 -12.64 -8.78
C TRP A 53 9.70 -12.21 -8.41
N SER A 54 10.73 -12.72 -9.06
CA SER A 54 12.13 -12.36 -8.75
C SER A 54 12.40 -10.87 -8.87
N SER A 55 11.75 -10.17 -9.81
CA SER A 55 11.86 -8.72 -9.99
C SER A 55 11.37 -7.91 -8.78
N ILE A 56 10.51 -8.50 -7.94
CA ILE A 56 9.97 -7.85 -6.73
C ILE A 56 11.05 -7.54 -5.70
N ASP A 57 12.16 -8.25 -5.72
CA ASP A 57 13.26 -8.01 -4.77
C ASP A 57 13.84 -6.59 -4.91
N ALA A 58 13.78 -5.99 -6.10
CA ALA A 58 14.17 -4.60 -6.36
C ALA A 58 13.08 -3.56 -6.06
N VAL A 59 11.81 -3.99 -5.97
CA VAL A 59 10.67 -3.10 -5.76
C VAL A 59 10.39 -2.95 -4.27
N LYS A 60 10.54 -1.75 -3.72
CA LYS A 60 10.29 -1.50 -2.29
C LYS A 60 8.81 -1.21 -1.99
N VAL A 61 8.17 -0.41 -2.82
CA VAL A 61 6.80 0.07 -2.58
C VAL A 61 5.92 -0.27 -3.77
N ILE A 62 4.75 -0.80 -3.48
CA ILE A 62 3.69 -1.02 -4.45
C ILE A 62 2.44 -0.26 -4.04
N GLN A 63 1.43 -0.29 -4.89
CA GLN A 63 0.12 0.21 -4.56
C GLN A 63 -0.88 -0.94 -4.55
N VAL A 64 -1.73 -0.96 -3.54
CA VAL A 64 -2.78 -1.96 -3.35
C VAL A 64 -4.12 -1.23 -3.39
N GLU A 65 -5.02 -1.68 -4.24
CA GLU A 65 -6.41 -1.24 -4.33
C GLU A 65 -7.32 -2.31 -3.76
N THR A 66 -8.21 -1.90 -2.92
CA THR A 66 -9.23 -2.71 -2.25
C THR A 66 -10.62 -2.19 -2.61
N CYS A 67 -11.67 -2.92 -2.23
CA CYS A 67 -13.06 -2.52 -2.40
C CYS A 67 -13.42 -2.17 -3.86
N PRO A 68 -13.53 -3.17 -4.78
CA PRO A 68 -13.71 -2.91 -6.23
C PRO A 68 -14.89 -2.03 -6.60
N GLU A 69 -15.95 -2.00 -5.79
CA GLU A 69 -17.13 -1.15 -6.03
C GLU A 69 -16.93 0.30 -5.61
N HIS A 70 -16.06 0.53 -4.62
CA HIS A 70 -15.68 1.84 -4.12
C HIS A 70 -14.15 1.90 -3.95
N PRO A 71 -13.39 1.99 -5.04
CA PRO A 71 -11.94 1.80 -5.02
C PRO A 71 -11.22 2.68 -4.02
N TYR A 72 -10.45 2.04 -3.15
CA TYR A 72 -9.62 2.64 -2.14
C TYR A 72 -8.20 2.08 -2.27
N SER A 73 -7.23 2.93 -2.53
CA SER A 73 -5.85 2.49 -2.75
C SER A 73 -4.87 3.08 -1.76
N VAL A 74 -3.85 2.28 -1.42
CA VAL A 74 -2.77 2.65 -0.50
C VAL A 74 -1.41 2.29 -1.09
N SER A 75 -0.35 2.96 -0.61
CA SER A 75 1.03 2.55 -0.86
C SER A 75 1.51 1.71 0.31
N THR A 76 2.11 0.56 0.02
CA THR A 76 2.65 -0.34 1.05
C THR A 76 3.92 -1.04 0.58
N TRP A 77 4.66 -1.60 1.51
CA TRP A 77 5.82 -2.43 1.22
C TRP A 77 5.41 -3.80 0.72
N ILE A 78 6.26 -4.39 -0.13
CA ILE A 78 6.08 -5.73 -0.66
C ILE A 78 7.32 -6.57 -0.40
N THR A 79 7.13 -7.82 -0.02
CA THR A 79 8.24 -8.76 0.22
C THR A 79 7.92 -10.09 -0.42
N ARG A 80 8.91 -10.72 -1.02
CA ARG A 80 8.81 -12.07 -1.57
C ARG A 80 9.39 -13.08 -0.58
N VAL A 81 8.71 -14.20 -0.42
CA VAL A 81 9.20 -15.39 0.32
C VAL A 81 8.97 -16.60 -0.57
N GLY A 82 10.05 -17.23 -1.02
CA GLY A 82 9.95 -18.27 -2.04
C GLY A 82 9.38 -17.70 -3.34
N ASP A 83 8.35 -18.32 -3.88
CA ASP A 83 7.66 -17.89 -5.10
C ASP A 83 6.41 -17.05 -4.84
N GLU A 84 6.14 -16.73 -3.57
CA GLU A 84 4.97 -15.97 -3.17
C GLU A 84 5.30 -14.54 -2.73
N ILE A 85 4.36 -13.64 -2.93
CA ILE A 85 4.49 -12.23 -2.55
C ILE A 85 3.53 -11.89 -1.42
N TYR A 86 4.03 -11.05 -0.53
CA TYR A 86 3.35 -10.67 0.70
C TYR A 86 3.36 -9.16 0.90
N VAL A 87 2.28 -8.67 1.49
CA VAL A 87 2.21 -7.33 2.08
C VAL A 87 1.72 -7.47 3.52
N PHE A 88 1.94 -6.46 4.34
CA PHE A 88 1.38 -6.46 5.68
C PHE A 88 0.67 -5.16 5.99
N ALA A 89 -0.41 -5.24 6.75
CA ALA A 89 -1.05 -4.11 7.39
C ALA A 89 -0.49 -3.97 8.80
N GLY A 90 0.16 -2.83 9.07
CA GLY A 90 0.65 -2.48 10.40
C GLY A 90 -0.44 -1.90 11.32
N ASP A 91 -1.69 -2.08 10.92
CA ASP A 91 -2.90 -1.75 11.68
C ASP A 91 -4.06 -2.52 11.05
N ALA A 92 -4.57 -3.53 11.76
CA ALA A 92 -5.71 -4.35 11.33
C ALA A 92 -7.02 -3.54 11.22
N GLU A 93 -7.13 -2.43 11.97
CA GLU A 93 -8.29 -1.55 11.95
C GLU A 93 -8.20 -0.50 10.83
N SER A 94 -7.10 -0.45 10.08
CA SER A 94 -6.98 0.47 8.95
C SER A 94 -8.04 0.19 7.87
N PRO A 95 -8.58 1.22 7.18
CA PRO A 95 -9.65 1.02 6.21
C PRO A 95 -9.33 -0.01 5.12
N TRP A 96 -8.10 -0.06 4.63
CA TRP A 96 -7.73 -1.00 3.60
C TRP A 96 -7.63 -2.45 4.10
N ALA A 97 -7.23 -2.67 5.36
CA ALA A 97 -7.21 -3.98 5.98
C ALA A 97 -8.65 -4.49 6.22
N GLN A 98 -9.54 -3.62 6.68
CA GLN A 98 -10.96 -3.93 6.85
C GLN A 98 -11.63 -4.25 5.51
N ASN A 99 -11.36 -3.45 4.47
CA ASN A 99 -11.87 -3.73 3.13
C ASN A 99 -11.44 -5.12 2.62
N ILE A 100 -10.21 -5.55 2.89
CA ILE A 100 -9.71 -6.89 2.51
C ILE A 100 -10.40 -7.98 3.33
N ALA A 101 -10.68 -7.74 4.61
CA ALA A 101 -11.40 -8.70 5.44
C ALA A 101 -12.83 -8.93 4.94
N GLU A 102 -13.48 -7.90 4.40
CA GLU A 102 -14.82 -7.98 3.81
C GLU A 102 -14.79 -8.57 2.39
N ASP A 103 -13.88 -8.08 1.55
CA ASP A 103 -13.69 -8.55 0.17
C ASP A 103 -12.19 -8.73 -0.14
N PRO A 104 -11.72 -9.98 -0.24
CA PRO A 104 -10.30 -10.27 -0.47
C PRO A 104 -9.81 -9.95 -1.89
N ARG A 105 -10.69 -9.51 -2.79
CA ARG A 105 -10.30 -9.12 -4.15
C ARG A 105 -9.52 -7.82 -4.12
N VAL A 106 -8.30 -7.85 -4.65
CA VAL A 106 -7.42 -6.69 -4.71
C VAL A 106 -6.82 -6.52 -6.10
N ARG A 107 -6.40 -5.31 -6.39
CA ARG A 107 -5.54 -4.99 -7.54
C ARG A 107 -4.24 -4.43 -6.99
N ILE A 108 -3.11 -4.98 -7.43
CA ILE A 108 -1.80 -4.45 -7.07
C ILE A 108 -1.17 -3.80 -8.28
N ARG A 109 -0.60 -2.61 -8.10
CA ARG A 109 0.15 -1.91 -9.15
C ARG A 109 1.64 -1.97 -8.84
N ILE A 110 2.39 -2.57 -9.76
CA ILE A 110 3.84 -2.73 -9.71
C ILE A 110 4.38 -2.13 -11.01
N GLU A 111 5.19 -1.08 -10.92
CA GLU A 111 5.81 -0.44 -12.09
C GLU A 111 4.82 -0.11 -13.22
N GLY A 112 3.63 0.37 -12.86
CA GLY A 112 2.57 0.76 -13.80
C GLY A 112 1.73 -0.40 -14.35
N ARG A 113 2.05 -1.64 -14.00
CA ARG A 113 1.28 -2.84 -14.35
C ARG A 113 0.32 -3.21 -13.22
N ILE A 114 -0.90 -3.55 -13.58
CA ILE A 114 -1.95 -3.96 -12.63
C ILE A 114 -2.14 -5.46 -12.68
N HIS A 115 -1.96 -6.10 -11.54
CA HIS A 115 -2.18 -7.51 -11.33
C HIS A 115 -3.42 -7.71 -10.45
N GLN A 116 -4.38 -8.51 -10.93
CA GLN A 116 -5.55 -8.89 -10.15
C GLN A 116 -5.17 -10.02 -9.20
N ARG A 117 -5.43 -9.85 -7.91
CA ARG A 117 -5.02 -10.77 -6.86
C ARG A 117 -6.15 -11.04 -5.86
N ARG A 118 -5.92 -12.05 -5.05
CA ARG A 118 -6.69 -12.31 -3.84
C ARG A 118 -5.76 -12.20 -2.64
N ALA A 119 -6.09 -11.34 -1.71
CA ALA A 119 -5.35 -11.20 -0.47
C ALA A 119 -5.85 -12.22 0.54
N VAL A 120 -4.96 -13.08 1.03
CA VAL A 120 -5.28 -14.14 2.00
C VAL A 120 -4.50 -13.91 3.26
N SER A 121 -5.20 -13.83 4.39
CA SER A 121 -4.57 -13.67 5.71
C SER A 121 -3.76 -14.90 6.08
N VAL A 122 -2.52 -14.68 6.54
CA VAL A 122 -1.59 -15.73 6.94
C VAL A 122 -1.61 -15.85 8.45
N ALA A 123 -2.06 -17.00 8.95
CA ALA A 123 -2.05 -17.33 10.39
C ALA A 123 -0.76 -18.06 10.81
N ASP A 124 -0.15 -18.79 9.89
CA ASP A 124 1.01 -19.66 10.15
C ASP A 124 2.25 -18.88 10.62
N LEU A 125 2.79 -19.28 11.77
CA LEU A 125 3.92 -18.61 12.42
C LEU A 125 5.24 -18.81 11.66
N GLU A 126 5.43 -19.95 11.01
CA GLU A 126 6.63 -20.21 10.23
C GLU A 126 6.72 -19.26 9.04
N THR A 127 5.62 -19.12 8.29
CA THR A 127 5.51 -18.15 7.18
C THR A 127 5.71 -16.71 7.67
N LYS A 128 5.14 -16.33 8.82
CA LYS A 128 5.35 -15.00 9.40
C LYS A 128 6.82 -14.72 9.72
N ARG A 129 7.52 -15.70 10.30
CA ARG A 129 8.96 -15.58 10.59
C ARG A 129 9.80 -15.52 9.32
N ALA A 130 9.49 -16.33 8.31
CA ALA A 130 10.17 -16.28 7.03
C ALA A 130 9.98 -14.91 6.34
N PHE A 131 8.75 -14.36 6.41
CA PHE A 131 8.45 -12.99 5.95
C PHE A 131 9.28 -11.94 6.69
N LEU A 132 9.38 -12.00 8.03
CA LEU A 132 10.21 -11.08 8.81
C LEU A 132 11.67 -11.12 8.40
N ALA A 133 12.22 -12.33 8.22
CA ALA A 133 13.60 -12.49 7.80
C ALA A 133 13.84 -11.85 6.41
N ALA A 134 12.95 -12.08 5.46
CA ALA A 134 13.01 -11.52 4.11
C ALA A 134 12.82 -9.98 4.13
N MET A 135 11.87 -9.50 4.91
CA MET A 135 11.60 -8.07 5.11
C MET A 135 12.81 -7.36 5.72
N ARG A 136 13.41 -7.94 6.76
CA ARG A 136 14.63 -7.41 7.37
C ARG A 136 15.75 -7.31 6.35
N SER A 137 16.00 -8.37 5.58
CA SER A 137 17.03 -8.37 4.53
C SER A 137 16.82 -7.28 3.49
N LYS A 138 15.56 -7.07 3.07
CA LYS A 138 15.20 -6.11 2.03
C LYS A 138 15.24 -4.66 2.49
N TYR A 139 14.78 -4.38 3.72
CA TYR A 139 14.53 -3.03 4.22
C TYR A 139 15.45 -2.60 5.39
N GLN A 140 16.47 -3.38 5.74
CA GLN A 140 17.33 -3.12 6.91
C GLN A 140 17.98 -1.74 6.94
N HIS A 141 18.13 -1.09 5.78
CA HIS A 141 18.73 0.24 5.66
C HIS A 141 17.69 1.38 5.72
N ASP A 142 16.40 1.04 5.68
CA ASP A 142 15.34 2.05 5.60
C ASP A 142 14.75 2.39 6.97
N PHE A 143 14.83 1.48 7.94
CA PHE A 143 14.33 1.67 9.31
C PHE A 143 14.93 0.68 10.31
N GLY A 144 14.85 1.03 11.59
CA GLY A 144 15.22 0.12 12.68
C GLY A 144 14.21 -1.03 12.76
N PHE A 145 14.70 -2.25 12.60
CA PHE A 145 13.88 -3.45 12.61
C PHE A 145 14.02 -4.20 13.94
N ASP A 146 12.92 -4.29 14.70
CA ASP A 146 12.81 -5.06 15.93
C ASP A 146 11.90 -6.28 15.71
N PRO A 147 12.46 -7.50 15.57
CA PRO A 147 11.65 -8.70 15.36
C PRO A 147 10.63 -8.97 16.46
N GLU A 148 11.00 -8.72 17.74
CA GLU A 148 10.12 -8.96 18.88
C GLU A 148 8.90 -8.04 18.86
N PHE A 149 9.05 -6.80 18.40
CA PHE A 149 7.93 -5.89 18.20
C PHE A 149 6.93 -6.46 17.19
N TYR A 150 7.40 -6.95 16.04
CA TYR A 150 6.53 -7.51 15.01
C TYR A 150 5.86 -8.81 15.46
N GLU A 151 6.58 -9.69 16.17
CA GLU A 151 5.98 -10.92 16.70
C GLU A 151 4.85 -10.60 17.70
N ARG A 152 5.06 -9.69 18.64
CA ARG A 152 4.02 -9.23 19.58
C ARG A 152 2.82 -8.61 18.89
N ALA A 153 3.03 -7.77 17.87
CA ALA A 153 1.95 -7.13 17.14
C ALA A 153 1.10 -8.12 16.31
N TRP A 154 1.70 -9.23 15.86
CA TRP A 154 0.93 -10.31 15.24
C TRP A 154 0.19 -11.19 16.23
N GLU A 155 0.77 -11.44 17.41
CA GLU A 155 0.10 -12.19 18.49
C GLU A 155 -1.10 -11.43 19.06
N SER A 156 -0.99 -10.11 19.15
CA SER A 156 -2.11 -9.24 19.58
C SER A 156 -3.19 -9.06 18.51
N GLY A 157 -2.91 -9.42 17.24
CA GLY A 157 -3.81 -9.17 16.12
C GLY A 157 -3.76 -7.74 15.57
N GLU A 158 -2.85 -6.91 16.08
CA GLU A 158 -2.63 -5.55 15.56
C GLU A 158 -2.17 -5.56 14.10
N PHE A 159 -1.28 -6.49 13.75
CA PHE A 159 -0.75 -6.64 12.39
C PHE A 159 -1.39 -7.81 11.65
N VAL A 160 -1.63 -7.59 10.35
CA VAL A 160 -2.13 -8.64 9.45
C VAL A 160 -1.13 -8.87 8.32
N LEU A 161 -0.64 -10.12 8.20
CA LEU A 161 0.14 -10.54 7.05
C LEU A 161 -0.79 -11.08 5.97
N LEU A 162 -0.62 -10.60 4.74
CA LEU A 162 -1.46 -10.93 3.60
C LEU A 162 -0.62 -11.52 2.48
N ARG A 163 -0.96 -12.74 2.05
CA ARG A 163 -0.40 -13.36 0.85
C ARG A 163 -1.24 -12.95 -0.37
N MET A 164 -0.57 -12.56 -1.46
CA MET A 164 -1.20 -12.12 -2.70
C MET A 164 -1.28 -13.28 -3.69
N GLU A 165 -2.34 -14.07 -3.60
CA GLU A 165 -2.58 -15.22 -4.48
C GLU A 165 -3.10 -14.80 -5.86
N SER A 166 -2.92 -15.67 -6.87
CA SER A 166 -3.57 -15.54 -8.18
C SER A 166 -5.10 -15.61 -8.01
N ARG A 167 -5.79 -14.84 -8.84
CA ARG A 167 -7.26 -14.78 -8.82
C ARG A 167 -7.87 -15.71 -9.86
#